data_44b767c3cbcabad28e058a89108554f8
#
_entry.id   44b767c3cbcabad28e058a89108554f8
#
_cell.length_a   1.000
_cell.length_b   1.000
_cell.length_c   1.000
_cell.angle_alpha   90.00
_cell.angle_beta   90.00
_cell.angle_gamma   90.00
#
_symmetry.space_group_name_H-M   'P 1'
#
loop_
_entity.id
_entity.type
_entity.pdbx_description
1 polymer ?
#
loop_
_entity_poly.entity_id
_entity_poly.type
_entity_poly.pdbx_seq_one_letter_code
_entity_poly.pdbx_strand_id
1 'polypeptide(L)'
;CIRDRYTSDDLNWTDDNSRVSVEHNDESKRDVKLTKTTPDNWEQYDTVFVGYPIWWGIAAWPVNNFINGNDFSGKTVIPFCTSASSGLGESGSLLAEMAGTGNWQDGERFSSGASSDNVANWVNGLELK
;
A
#
# COMPACT_ATOMS: atom_id res chain seq x y z
N CYS A 1 -7.17 -8.06 1.41
CA CYS A 1 -8.59 -8.28 1.40
C CYS A 1 -9.43 -7.21 0.71
N ILE A 2 -8.90 -6.56 -0.28
CA ILE A 2 -9.64 -5.64 -1.13
C ILE A 2 -10.43 -6.47 -2.13
N ARG A 3 -11.74 -6.33 -2.16
CA ARG A 3 -12.56 -7.02 -3.13
C ARG A 3 -13.09 -6.14 -4.25
N ASP A 4 -12.90 -4.87 -4.14
CA ASP A 4 -13.21 -4.00 -5.25
C ASP A 4 -12.04 -4.08 -6.24
N ARG A 5 -12.13 -5.03 -7.15
CA ARG A 5 -11.08 -5.25 -8.13
C ARG A 5 -11.16 -4.21 -9.21
N TYR A 6 -10.05 -3.58 -9.45
CA TYR A 6 -9.87 -2.77 -10.66
C TYR A 6 -9.61 -3.68 -11.84
N THR A 7 -10.34 -3.47 -12.91
CA THR A 7 -10.09 -4.13 -14.20
C THR A 7 -8.94 -3.41 -14.92
N SER A 8 -8.45 -3.99 -16.02
CA SER A 8 -7.46 -3.32 -16.85
C SER A 8 -7.98 -1.99 -17.40
N ASP A 9 -9.26 -1.92 -17.74
CA ASP A 9 -9.89 -0.67 -18.23
C ASP A 9 -10.01 0.36 -17.10
N ASP A 10 -10.33 -0.08 -15.88
CA ASP A 10 -10.36 0.79 -14.70
C ASP A 10 -9.00 1.44 -14.42
N LEU A 11 -7.92 0.72 -14.72
CA LEU A 11 -6.53 1.17 -14.46
C LEU A 11 -5.92 1.90 -15.63
N ASN A 12 -6.64 2.15 -16.70
CA ASN A 12 -6.13 2.86 -17.87
C ASN A 12 -5.98 4.35 -17.60
N TRP A 13 -4.86 4.74 -17.00
CA TRP A 13 -4.56 6.12 -16.62
C TRP A 13 -4.45 7.09 -17.81
N THR A 14 -4.40 6.58 -19.05
CA THR A 14 -4.40 7.40 -20.26
C THR A 14 -5.81 7.75 -20.75
N ASP A 15 -6.84 7.14 -20.17
CA ASP A 15 -8.23 7.44 -20.42
C ASP A 15 -8.80 8.27 -19.28
N ASP A 16 -9.15 9.52 -19.56
CA ASP A 16 -9.68 10.45 -18.56
C ASP A 16 -11.00 9.98 -17.93
N ASN A 17 -11.71 9.08 -18.61
CA ASN A 17 -12.98 8.51 -18.12
C ASN A 17 -12.81 7.20 -17.37
N SER A 18 -11.59 6.65 -17.30
CA SER A 18 -11.34 5.45 -16.53
C SER A 18 -11.56 5.71 -15.03
N ARG A 19 -11.87 4.65 -14.30
CA ARG A 19 -12.10 4.75 -12.85
C ARG A 19 -10.92 5.40 -12.12
N VAL A 20 -9.71 4.97 -12.40
CA VAL A 20 -8.52 5.48 -11.72
C VAL A 20 -8.28 6.97 -12.03
N SER A 21 -8.53 7.40 -13.26
CA SER A 21 -8.38 8.81 -13.65
C SER A 21 -9.43 9.70 -12.99
N VAL A 22 -10.67 9.23 -12.92
CA VAL A 22 -11.76 9.94 -12.24
C VAL A 22 -11.47 10.06 -10.75
N GLU A 23 -11.02 9.00 -10.11
CA GLU A 23 -10.65 9.00 -8.70
C GLU A 23 -9.41 9.87 -8.43
N HIS A 24 -8.47 9.93 -9.35
CA HIS A 24 -7.32 10.82 -9.26
C HIS A 24 -7.74 12.29 -9.27
N ASN A 25 -8.64 12.65 -10.17
CA ASN A 25 -9.10 14.04 -10.36
C ASN A 25 -10.08 14.50 -9.27
N ASP A 26 -10.76 13.59 -8.61
CA ASP A 26 -11.73 13.86 -7.56
C ASP A 26 -11.47 12.99 -6.34
N GLU A 27 -10.81 13.57 -5.35
CA GLU A 27 -10.43 12.87 -4.11
C GLU A 27 -11.63 12.29 -3.35
N SER A 28 -12.81 12.90 -3.48
CA SER A 28 -14.02 12.40 -2.82
C SER A 28 -14.45 11.02 -3.33
N LYS A 29 -13.94 10.61 -4.49
CA LYS A 29 -14.22 9.31 -5.11
C LYS A 29 -13.21 8.23 -4.76
N ARG A 30 -12.17 8.57 -3.98
CA ARG A 30 -11.12 7.63 -3.59
C ARG A 30 -11.48 6.75 -2.40
N ASP A 31 -12.69 6.84 -1.87
CA ASP A 31 -13.16 5.99 -0.78
C ASP A 31 -13.53 4.59 -1.30
N VAL A 32 -12.53 3.74 -1.38
CA VAL A 32 -12.68 2.36 -1.86
C VAL A 32 -12.99 1.46 -0.67
N LYS A 33 -14.21 0.92 -0.66
CA LYS A 33 -14.66 0.06 0.43
C LYS A 33 -14.01 -1.30 0.37
N LEU A 34 -13.61 -1.79 1.54
CA LEU A 34 -13.03 -3.12 1.70
C LEU A 34 -14.12 -4.09 2.13
N THR A 35 -14.05 -5.33 1.63
CA THR A 35 -14.92 -6.41 2.11
C THR A 35 -14.63 -6.73 3.57
N LYS A 36 -13.35 -6.67 3.93
CA LYS A 36 -12.87 -6.93 5.28
C LYS A 36 -11.74 -5.96 5.58
N THR A 37 -11.96 -5.07 6.52
CA THR A 37 -10.99 -4.03 6.87
C THR A 37 -9.89 -4.56 7.77
N THR A 38 -10.24 -5.43 8.72
CA THR A 38 -9.29 -5.98 9.69
C THR A 38 -9.06 -7.46 9.44
N PRO A 39 -7.81 -7.89 9.21
CA PRO A 39 -7.49 -9.32 9.09
C PRO A 39 -7.85 -10.11 10.36
N ASP A 40 -8.17 -11.38 10.19
CA ASP A 40 -8.40 -12.28 11.32
C ASP A 40 -7.14 -12.36 12.20
N ASN A 41 -7.34 -12.45 13.51
CA ASN A 41 -6.26 -12.53 14.49
C ASN A 41 -5.29 -11.34 14.44
N TRP A 42 -5.80 -10.17 14.11
CA TRP A 42 -5.00 -8.94 13.97
C TRP A 42 -4.09 -8.68 15.18
N GLU A 43 -4.60 -8.90 16.38
CA GLU A 43 -3.86 -8.67 17.63
C GLU A 43 -2.66 -9.59 17.81
N GLN A 44 -2.63 -10.71 17.10
CA GLN A 44 -1.55 -11.71 17.21
C GLN A 44 -0.34 -11.39 16.35
N TYR A 45 -0.47 -10.42 15.42
CA TYR A 45 0.63 -10.07 14.53
C TYR A 45 1.45 -8.92 15.10
N ASP A 46 2.75 -9.14 15.25
CA ASP A 46 3.70 -8.11 15.69
C ASP A 46 4.32 -7.35 14.53
N THR A 47 4.37 -7.96 13.36
CA THR A 47 4.94 -7.38 12.15
C THR A 47 3.94 -7.44 11.01
N VAL A 48 3.79 -6.32 10.32
CA VAL A 48 2.85 -6.17 9.20
C VAL A 48 3.58 -5.60 7.99
N PHE A 49 3.52 -6.31 6.87
CA PHE A 49 3.95 -5.78 5.58
C PHE A 49 2.77 -5.12 4.88
N VAL A 50 2.96 -3.90 4.42
CA VAL A 50 1.94 -3.17 3.66
C VAL A 50 2.47 -2.92 2.25
N GLY A 51 1.92 -3.63 1.28
CA GLY A 51 2.32 -3.55 -0.12
C GLY A 51 1.30 -2.81 -0.97
N TYR A 52 1.77 -1.93 -1.85
CA TYR A 52 0.90 -1.11 -2.70
C TYR A 52 1.63 -0.68 -3.97
N PRO A 53 0.92 -0.47 -5.08
CA PRO A 53 1.49 0.22 -6.22
C PRO A 53 1.53 1.73 -6.00
N ILE A 54 2.40 2.43 -6.73
CA ILE A 54 2.43 3.89 -6.72
C ILE A 54 1.51 4.41 -7.84
N TRP A 55 0.57 5.26 -7.45
CA TRP A 55 -0.33 5.97 -8.36
C TRP A 55 -0.11 7.48 -8.22
N TRP A 56 0.35 8.14 -9.28
CA TRP A 56 0.66 9.57 -9.28
C TRP A 56 1.50 10.01 -8.07
N GLY A 57 2.56 9.23 -7.77
CA GLY A 57 3.54 9.57 -6.74
C GLY A 57 3.15 9.22 -5.30
N ILE A 58 1.96 8.67 -5.08
CA ILE A 58 1.48 8.26 -3.75
C ILE A 58 1.07 6.79 -3.74
N ALA A 59 0.88 6.25 -2.56
CA ALA A 59 0.32 4.91 -2.43
C ALA A 59 -1.07 4.85 -3.06
N ALA A 60 -1.34 3.79 -3.81
CA ALA A 60 -2.66 3.57 -4.39
C ALA A 60 -3.73 3.67 -3.29
N TRP A 61 -4.70 4.55 -3.49
CA TRP A 61 -5.68 4.90 -2.45
C TRP A 61 -6.59 3.77 -1.97
N PRO A 62 -6.80 2.64 -2.69
CA PRO A 62 -7.52 1.51 -2.09
C PRO A 62 -6.95 0.99 -0.78
N VAL A 63 -5.67 1.24 -0.48
CA VAL A 63 -5.06 0.85 0.80
C VAL A 63 -5.51 1.74 1.97
N ASN A 64 -6.04 2.93 1.69
CA ASN A 64 -6.33 3.93 2.72
C ASN A 64 -7.30 3.44 3.78
N ASN A 65 -8.37 2.76 3.40
CA ASN A 65 -9.36 2.26 4.35
C ASN A 65 -8.80 1.16 5.26
N PHE A 66 -7.85 0.37 4.78
CA PHE A 66 -7.13 -0.57 5.62
C PHE A 66 -6.28 0.16 6.66
N ILE A 67 -5.56 1.19 6.25
CA ILE A 67 -4.71 1.97 7.14
C ILE A 67 -5.54 2.73 8.19
N ASN A 68 -6.61 3.39 7.76
CA ASN A 68 -7.48 4.15 8.66
C ASN A 68 -8.31 3.26 9.59
N GLY A 69 -8.62 2.05 9.17
CA GLY A 69 -9.51 1.15 9.89
C GLY A 69 -8.84 0.24 10.91
N ASN A 70 -7.51 0.33 11.08
CA ASN A 70 -6.78 -0.55 11.99
C ASN A 70 -5.87 0.23 12.93
N ASP A 71 -5.69 -0.33 14.12
CA ASP A 71 -4.73 0.16 15.10
C ASP A 71 -3.42 -0.61 14.94
N PHE A 72 -2.34 0.09 14.65
CA PHE A 72 -1.00 -0.48 14.48
C PHE A 72 -0.13 -0.36 15.75
N SER A 73 -0.70 0.04 16.87
CA SER A 73 0.04 0.19 18.13
C SER A 73 0.76 -1.12 18.51
N GLY A 74 2.04 -1.01 18.85
CA GLY A 74 2.87 -2.15 19.22
C GLY A 74 3.33 -3.01 18.06
N LYS A 75 2.99 -2.65 16.83
CA LYS A 75 3.37 -3.40 15.63
C LYS A 75 4.50 -2.72 14.88
N THR A 76 5.39 -3.52 14.32
CA THR A 76 6.38 -3.06 13.33
C THR A 76 5.73 -3.12 11.95
N VAL A 77 5.66 -1.99 11.26
CA VAL A 77 5.02 -1.89 9.94
C VAL A 77 6.06 -1.59 8.88
N ILE A 78 6.09 -2.40 7.84
CA ILE A 78 7.11 -2.34 6.80
C ILE A 78 6.41 -2.11 5.47
N PRO A 79 6.42 -0.86 4.96
CA PRO A 79 5.82 -0.55 3.67
C PRO A 79 6.73 -1.00 2.52
N PHE A 80 6.13 -1.43 1.43
CA PHE A 80 6.84 -1.63 0.17
C PHE A 80 5.93 -1.29 -0.99
N CYS A 81 6.53 -0.87 -2.09
CA CYS A 81 5.75 -0.52 -3.26
C CYS A 81 6.26 -1.20 -4.53
N THR A 82 5.38 -1.30 -5.50
CA THR A 82 5.72 -1.65 -6.87
C THR A 82 5.48 -0.46 -7.77
N SER A 83 6.41 -0.22 -8.69
CA SER A 83 6.25 0.84 -9.68
C SER A 83 7.11 0.56 -10.91
N ALA A 84 6.71 1.12 -12.05
CA ALA A 84 7.49 1.02 -13.28
C ALA A 84 8.77 1.86 -13.20
N SER A 85 8.68 3.08 -12.67
CA SER A 85 9.79 4.05 -12.64
C SER A 85 9.83 4.91 -11.37
N SER A 86 8.69 5.21 -10.77
CA SER A 86 8.62 6.06 -9.57
C SER A 86 9.26 5.36 -8.38
N GLY A 87 9.99 6.11 -7.56
CA GLY A 87 10.51 5.61 -6.28
C GLY A 87 9.41 5.46 -5.24
N LEU A 88 9.77 4.93 -4.07
CA LEU A 88 8.89 4.87 -2.91
C LEU A 88 8.41 6.28 -2.49
N GLY A 89 9.27 7.28 -2.64
CA GLY A 89 8.99 8.66 -2.25
C GLY A 89 8.59 8.76 -0.78
N GLU A 90 7.62 9.59 -0.50
CA GLU A 90 7.07 9.78 0.84
C GLU A 90 5.84 8.91 1.12
N SER A 91 5.53 7.96 0.23
CA SER A 91 4.31 7.15 0.35
C SER A 91 4.22 6.40 1.69
N GLY A 92 5.32 5.81 2.14
CA GLY A 92 5.37 5.13 3.44
C GLY A 92 5.13 6.09 4.60
N SER A 93 5.75 7.27 4.58
CA SER A 93 5.57 8.31 5.60
C SER A 93 4.15 8.83 5.64
N LEU A 94 3.53 9.03 4.49
CA LEU A 94 2.13 9.47 4.39
C LEU A 94 1.17 8.44 4.97
N LEU A 95 1.43 7.16 4.73
CA LEU A 95 0.63 6.09 5.33
C LEU A 95 0.83 6.02 6.84
N ALA A 96 2.05 6.23 7.32
CA ALA A 96 2.35 6.27 8.75
C ALA A 96 1.61 7.42 9.46
N GLU A 97 1.58 8.59 8.85
CA GLU A 97 0.81 9.73 9.35
C GLU A 97 -0.69 9.43 9.36
N MET A 98 -1.19 8.82 8.30
CA MET A 98 -2.60 8.42 8.19
C MET A 98 -2.99 7.40 9.27
N ALA A 99 -2.12 6.44 9.55
CA ALA A 99 -2.35 5.44 10.59
C ALA A 99 -2.33 6.04 12.00
N GLY A 100 -1.42 6.97 12.26
CA GLY A 100 -1.23 7.59 13.55
C GLY A 100 -0.65 6.69 14.64
N THR A 101 -0.47 5.41 14.37
CA THR A 101 0.05 4.40 15.31
C THR A 101 1.00 3.44 14.59
N GLY A 102 1.80 2.73 15.38
CA GLY A 102 2.73 1.73 14.86
C GLY A 102 4.17 2.24 14.72
N ASN A 103 5.10 1.30 14.67
CA ASN A 103 6.51 1.57 14.40
C ASN A 103 6.79 1.32 12.91
N TRP A 104 6.64 2.36 12.11
CA TRP A 104 6.81 2.30 10.66
C TRP A 104 8.28 2.36 10.29
N GLN A 105 8.71 1.38 9.54
CA GLN A 105 10.09 1.29 9.06
C GLN A 105 10.25 1.95 7.69
N ASP A 106 11.49 2.17 7.29
CA ASP A 106 11.80 2.53 5.91
C ASP A 106 11.34 1.40 4.99
N GLY A 107 10.74 1.77 3.88
CA GLY A 107 10.22 0.81 2.94
C GLY A 107 11.17 0.51 1.80
N GLU A 108 10.70 -0.29 0.86
CA GLU A 108 11.44 -0.65 -0.35
C GLU A 108 10.55 -0.54 -1.58
N ARG A 109 11.16 -0.19 -2.69
CA ARG A 109 10.50 -0.17 -3.99
C ARG A 109 10.99 -1.35 -4.83
N PHE A 110 10.04 -2.04 -5.44
CA PHE A 110 10.33 -3.11 -6.41
C PHE A 110 9.83 -2.73 -7.79
N SER A 111 10.66 -2.95 -8.80
CA SER A 111 10.22 -2.84 -10.19
C SER A 111 9.39 -4.07 -10.58
N SER A 112 8.69 -3.98 -11.71
CA SER A 112 7.95 -5.13 -12.25
C SER A 112 8.87 -6.32 -12.62
N GLY A 113 10.17 -6.06 -12.80
CA GLY A 113 11.18 -7.10 -13.08
C GLY A 113 11.95 -7.59 -11.84
N ALA A 114 11.53 -7.20 -10.63
CA ALA A 114 12.20 -7.64 -9.42
C ALA A 114 12.15 -9.18 -9.30
N SER A 115 13.31 -9.78 -9.02
CA SER A 115 13.41 -11.22 -8.83
C SER A 115 13.02 -11.62 -7.40
N SER A 116 12.70 -12.91 -7.22
CA SER A 116 12.47 -13.45 -5.88
C SER A 116 13.70 -13.30 -4.97
N ASP A 117 14.90 -13.36 -5.54
CA ASP A 117 16.15 -13.16 -4.80
C ASP A 117 16.29 -11.73 -4.30
N ASN A 118 15.90 -10.73 -5.11
CA ASN A 118 15.88 -9.33 -4.66
C ASN A 118 14.97 -9.14 -3.44
N VAL A 119 13.79 -9.71 -3.49
CA VAL A 119 12.82 -9.62 -2.40
C VAL A 119 13.32 -10.37 -1.16
N ALA A 120 13.85 -11.58 -1.34
CA ALA A 120 14.39 -12.39 -0.25
C ALA A 120 15.57 -11.70 0.44
N ASN A 121 16.48 -11.11 -0.32
CA ASN A 121 17.62 -10.37 0.23
C ASN A 121 17.16 -9.15 1.05
N TRP A 122 16.16 -8.44 0.57
CA TRP A 122 15.60 -7.32 1.32
C TRP A 122 14.96 -7.79 2.63
N VAL A 123 14.12 -8.81 2.58
CA VAL A 123 13.45 -9.36 3.78
C VAL A 123 14.47 -9.86 4.80
N ASN A 124 15.50 -10.57 4.34
CA ASN A 124 16.57 -11.06 5.22
C ASN A 124 17.35 -9.92 5.86
N GLY A 125 17.54 -8.80 5.13
CA GLY A 125 18.21 -7.60 5.64
C GLY A 125 17.41 -6.86 6.71
N LEU A 126 16.11 -7.10 6.85
CA LEU A 126 15.27 -6.47 7.86
C LEU A 126 15.50 -7.06 9.27
N GLU A 127 16.16 -8.21 9.36
CA GLU A 127 16.48 -8.87 10.63
C GLU A 127 15.26 -9.09 11.53
N LEU A 128 14.15 -9.47 10.93
CA LEU A 128 12.91 -9.72 11.66
C LEU A 128 13.04 -10.97 12.54
N LYS A 129 12.51 -10.86 13.75
CA LYS A 129 12.51 -11.96 14.72
C LYS A 129 11.19 -12.73 14.68
#